data_f83bf0626bff69540effed11f9e45e02
#
_entry.id   f83bf0626bff69540effed11f9e45e02
#
_cell.length_a   1.000
_cell.length_b   1.000
_cell.length_c   1.000
_cell.angle_alpha   90.00
_cell.angle_beta   90.00
_cell.angle_gamma   90.00
#
_symmetry.space_group_name_H-M   'P 1'
#
loop_
_entity.id
_entity.type
_entity.pdbx_description
1 polymer ?
#
loop_
_entity_poly.entity_id
_entity_poly.type
_entity_poly.pdbx_seq_one_letter_code
_entity_poly.pdbx_strand_id
1 'polypeptide(L)'
;RDSSTSRGLGDVYKRQSPEMPAKPGIIVEIVGNDFVGAVIGFERTYDGDFVRLEDRYGTERLFKMLPGAFMVEGQRVTLTRYVPKQDSGPKRSNSGSRKVENVRAKVAMPSRIWVEGIHDAAIVEKVWGHDLRVEGVVVEYLEGLDNLQARLDEFQPGPGRRIGVLADHLIEGTKESRLVRNVGEHVLVTGHPYIDIWAAVKPEKLRIPAWPDVPYGEDWKTGVCKRLGWSDPKDGWRRVYSAVETFRDLDSTLIGAVERLVDFVTNPELSKEDL
;
A
#
# COMPACT_ATOMS: atom_id res chain seq x y z
N ARG A 1 10.91 67.08 -25.65
CA ARG A 1 10.52 66.98 -24.23
C ARG A 1 9.18 66.28 -24.17
N ASP A 2 9.19 65.15 -23.67
CA ASP A 2 8.48 64.42 -22.64
C ASP A 2 8.31 62.95 -23.00
N SER A 3 9.32 62.20 -22.62
CA SER A 3 9.25 60.73 -22.59
C SER A 3 9.28 60.28 -21.12
N SER A 4 8.12 60.21 -20.47
CA SER A 4 8.04 59.60 -19.15
C SER A 4 6.63 59.36 -18.67
N THR A 5 5.87 58.40 -19.28
CA THR A 5 4.62 57.99 -18.62
C THR A 5 4.20 56.54 -18.93
N SER A 6 5.07 55.70 -19.46
CA SER A 6 4.67 54.33 -19.82
C SER A 6 5.20 53.23 -18.88
N ARG A 7 6.03 53.58 -17.90
CA ARG A 7 6.63 52.59 -16.95
C ARG A 7 5.83 52.31 -15.67
N GLY A 8 4.86 53.12 -15.32
CA GLY A 8 4.15 53.05 -14.04
C GLY A 8 2.89 52.14 -14.05
N LEU A 9 2.19 51.98 -15.17
CA LEU A 9 0.97 51.21 -15.20
C LEU A 9 1.17 49.70 -15.20
N GLY A 10 2.24 49.22 -15.80
CA GLY A 10 2.55 47.79 -15.82
C GLY A 10 2.91 47.19 -14.45
N ASP A 11 3.56 48.00 -13.59
CA ASP A 11 3.96 47.53 -12.25
C ASP A 11 2.85 47.59 -11.21
N VAL A 12 1.86 48.46 -11.39
CA VAL A 12 0.68 48.55 -10.51
C VAL A 12 -0.26 47.34 -10.72
N TYR A 13 -0.45 46.91 -11.94
CA TYR A 13 -1.26 45.71 -12.23
C TYR A 13 -0.58 44.41 -11.77
N LYS A 14 0.74 44.34 -11.76
CA LYS A 14 1.49 43.18 -11.27
C LYS A 14 1.36 43.00 -9.74
N ARG A 15 1.12 44.05 -8.99
CA ARG A 15 0.94 44.02 -7.53
C ARG A 15 -0.46 43.71 -7.06
N GLN A 16 -1.46 43.73 -7.95
CA GLN A 16 -2.87 43.56 -7.59
C GLN A 16 -3.50 42.23 -8.10
N SER A 17 -2.74 41.39 -8.82
CA SER A 17 -3.25 40.12 -9.29
C SER A 17 -3.31 39.14 -8.14
N PRO A 18 -4.51 38.57 -7.83
CA PRO A 18 -4.65 37.62 -6.73
C PRO A 18 -3.76 36.40 -6.93
N GLU A 19 -3.20 35.90 -5.85
CA GLU A 19 -2.43 34.68 -5.85
C GLU A 19 -3.35 33.48 -5.91
N MET A 20 -3.04 32.52 -6.78
CA MET A 20 -3.78 31.28 -6.94
C MET A 20 -2.83 30.09 -6.98
N PRO A 21 -3.03 29.06 -6.12
CA PRO A 21 -2.26 27.84 -6.21
C PRO A 21 -2.57 27.09 -7.49
N ALA A 22 -1.55 26.82 -8.30
CA ALA A 22 -1.68 26.10 -9.56
C ALA A 22 -1.88 24.60 -9.33
N LYS A 23 -3.11 24.21 -8.97
CA LYS A 23 -3.50 22.80 -8.78
C LYS A 23 -3.42 22.03 -10.11
N PRO A 24 -2.98 20.76 -10.11
CA PRO A 24 -3.04 19.91 -11.29
C PRO A 24 -4.45 19.89 -11.91
N GLY A 25 -4.51 20.03 -13.24
CA GLY A 25 -5.77 20.03 -14.00
C GLY A 25 -6.47 21.38 -14.14
N ILE A 26 -6.02 22.45 -13.47
CA ILE A 26 -6.55 23.80 -13.70
C ILE A 26 -6.18 24.25 -15.11
N ILE A 27 -7.17 24.76 -15.85
CA ILE A 27 -6.96 25.37 -17.18
C ILE A 27 -6.48 26.80 -17.00
N VAL A 28 -5.40 27.11 -17.67
CA VAL A 28 -4.70 28.39 -17.57
C VAL A 28 -4.44 28.95 -18.96
N GLU A 29 -4.69 30.24 -19.14
CA GLU A 29 -4.32 31.00 -20.31
C GLU A 29 -3.10 31.89 -19.99
N ILE A 30 -2.23 32.08 -20.96
CA ILE A 30 -1.04 32.90 -20.80
C ILE A 30 -1.33 34.33 -21.27
N VAL A 31 -1.12 35.31 -20.41
CA VAL A 31 -1.33 36.72 -20.78
C VAL A 31 -0.31 37.14 -21.85
N GLY A 32 -0.86 37.60 -23.00
CA GLY A 32 -0.02 38.00 -24.13
C GLY A 32 0.48 36.86 -25.01
N ASN A 33 -0.07 35.67 -24.85
CA ASN A 33 0.20 34.51 -25.68
C ASN A 33 -1.12 33.72 -25.86
N ASP A 34 -1.32 33.13 -27.02
CA ASP A 34 -2.52 32.33 -27.33
C ASP A 34 -2.51 30.90 -26.74
N PHE A 35 -1.54 30.59 -25.89
CA PHE A 35 -1.45 29.25 -25.30
C PHE A 35 -2.41 29.10 -24.14
N VAL A 36 -3.20 28.03 -24.21
CA VAL A 36 -4.14 27.60 -23.17
C VAL A 36 -3.85 26.13 -22.85
N GLY A 37 -3.66 25.80 -21.58
CA GLY A 37 -3.38 24.43 -21.18
C GLY A 37 -3.71 24.12 -19.74
N ALA A 38 -3.81 22.83 -19.43
CA ALA A 38 -3.97 22.32 -18.09
C ALA A 38 -2.63 22.28 -17.35
N VAL A 39 -2.62 22.62 -16.08
CA VAL A 39 -1.44 22.45 -15.23
C VAL A 39 -1.16 20.96 -15.03
N ILE A 40 0.03 20.50 -15.45
CA ILE A 40 0.46 19.11 -15.29
C ILE A 40 1.68 18.96 -14.38
N GLY A 41 2.37 20.03 -14.05
CA GLY A 41 3.52 19.97 -13.16
C GLY A 41 4.26 21.30 -12.97
N PHE A 42 5.36 21.20 -12.25
CA PHE A 42 6.24 22.34 -11.95
C PHE A 42 7.70 21.96 -12.16
N GLU A 43 8.48 22.91 -12.58
CA GLU A 43 9.93 22.79 -12.59
C GLU A 43 10.57 23.98 -11.85
N ARG A 44 11.60 23.68 -11.10
CA ARG A 44 12.45 24.71 -10.48
C ARG A 44 13.78 24.72 -11.21
N THR A 45 14.09 25.85 -11.78
CA THR A 45 15.34 26.06 -12.49
C THR A 45 16.16 27.16 -11.82
N TYR A 46 17.39 27.38 -12.30
CA TYR A 46 18.22 28.49 -11.87
C TYR A 46 17.54 29.87 -12.07
N ASP A 47 16.70 29.96 -13.14
CA ASP A 47 16.01 31.21 -13.49
C ASP A 47 14.68 31.43 -12.75
N GLY A 48 14.28 30.51 -11.86
CA GLY A 48 13.06 30.58 -11.06
C GLY A 48 12.12 29.41 -11.22
N ASP A 49 10.89 29.59 -10.79
CA ASP A 49 9.85 28.56 -10.83
C ASP A 49 9.08 28.64 -12.16
N PHE A 50 8.83 27.48 -12.75
CA PHE A 50 8.07 27.30 -13.98
C PHE A 50 6.89 26.37 -13.74
N VAL A 51 5.76 26.67 -14.37
CA VAL A 51 4.61 25.78 -14.48
C VAL A 51 4.65 25.07 -15.83
N ARG A 52 4.39 23.76 -15.82
CA ARG A 52 4.24 22.93 -17.03
C ARG A 52 2.77 22.84 -17.36
N LEU A 53 2.42 23.26 -18.57
CA LEU A 53 1.06 23.24 -19.09
C LEU A 53 0.98 22.31 -20.30
N GLU A 54 -0.10 21.56 -20.40
CA GLU A 54 -0.43 20.70 -21.55
C GLU A 54 -1.68 21.25 -22.25
N ASP A 55 -1.58 21.49 -23.56
CA ASP A 55 -2.71 21.93 -24.37
C ASP A 55 -3.66 20.76 -24.73
N ARG A 56 -4.78 21.06 -25.36
CA ARG A 56 -5.79 20.07 -25.81
C ARG A 56 -5.26 19.05 -26.84
N TYR A 57 -4.09 19.28 -27.41
CA TYR A 57 -3.45 18.41 -28.39
C TYR A 57 -2.32 17.55 -27.77
N GLY A 58 -2.09 17.66 -26.44
CA GLY A 58 -1.03 16.98 -25.74
C GLY A 58 0.34 17.67 -25.84
N THR A 59 0.40 18.94 -26.28
CA THR A 59 1.64 19.68 -26.37
C THR A 59 1.98 20.27 -25.01
N GLU A 60 3.11 19.87 -24.45
CA GLU A 60 3.61 20.38 -23.17
C GLU A 60 4.52 21.59 -23.38
N ARG A 61 4.33 22.64 -22.56
CA ARG A 61 5.21 23.82 -22.53
C ARG A 61 5.43 24.31 -21.11
N LEU A 62 6.61 24.89 -20.88
CA LEU A 62 7.01 25.51 -19.62
C LEU A 62 6.83 27.02 -19.69
N PHE A 63 6.19 27.58 -18.68
CA PHE A 63 6.01 29.02 -18.53
C PHE A 63 6.52 29.50 -17.18
N LYS A 64 7.30 30.57 -17.19
CA LYS A 64 7.84 31.16 -15.95
C LYS A 64 6.70 31.75 -15.12
N MET A 65 6.68 31.44 -13.84
CA MET A 65 5.65 31.88 -12.91
C MET A 65 5.88 33.33 -12.48
N LEU A 66 5.56 34.26 -13.39
CA LEU A 66 5.65 35.69 -13.13
C LEU A 66 4.33 36.25 -12.56
N PRO A 67 4.39 37.30 -11.72
CA PRO A 67 3.20 37.96 -11.19
C PRO A 67 2.27 38.45 -12.31
N GLY A 68 0.99 38.06 -12.23
CA GLY A 68 -0.04 38.46 -13.19
C GLY A 68 0.16 37.95 -14.61
N ALA A 69 0.97 36.92 -14.84
CA ALA A 69 1.24 36.36 -16.17
C ALA A 69 0.19 35.38 -16.67
N PHE A 70 -0.79 35.05 -15.84
CA PHE A 70 -1.76 33.98 -16.12
C PHE A 70 -3.20 34.48 -15.99
N MET A 71 -4.10 33.83 -16.71
CA MET A 71 -5.55 34.00 -16.55
C MET A 71 -6.20 32.66 -16.26
N VAL A 72 -7.11 32.63 -15.30
CA VAL A 72 -7.95 31.49 -14.94
C VAL A 72 -9.39 31.97 -14.89
N GLU A 73 -10.28 31.32 -15.64
CA GLU A 73 -11.71 31.72 -15.74
C GLU A 73 -11.90 33.21 -16.01
N GLY A 74 -11.09 33.79 -16.90
CA GLY A 74 -11.13 35.21 -17.27
C GLY A 74 -10.58 36.19 -16.23
N GLN A 75 -10.07 35.72 -15.11
CA GLN A 75 -9.40 36.54 -14.08
C GLN A 75 -7.89 36.45 -14.21
N ARG A 76 -7.26 37.62 -14.15
CA ARG A 76 -5.80 37.71 -14.13
C ARG A 76 -5.27 37.32 -12.75
N VAL A 77 -4.37 36.34 -12.69
CA VAL A 77 -3.85 35.76 -11.45
C VAL A 77 -2.34 35.65 -11.47
N THR A 78 -1.76 35.57 -10.27
CA THR A 78 -0.38 35.14 -10.05
C THR A 78 -0.42 33.69 -9.60
N LEU A 79 0.08 32.77 -10.43
CA LEU A 79 0.18 31.39 -10.03
C LEU A 79 1.25 31.20 -8.97
N THR A 80 0.91 30.49 -7.90
CA THR A 80 1.85 30.04 -6.88
C THR A 80 1.96 28.52 -6.94
N ARG A 81 3.11 27.99 -6.51
CA ARG A 81 3.32 26.55 -6.49
C ARG A 81 2.27 25.88 -5.59
N TYR A 82 1.52 24.96 -6.17
CA TYR A 82 0.61 24.13 -5.40
C TYR A 82 1.43 23.12 -4.59
N VAL A 83 1.37 23.25 -3.29
CA VAL A 83 1.83 22.22 -2.37
C VAL A 83 0.57 21.51 -1.90
N PRO A 84 0.36 20.23 -2.26
CA PRO A 84 -0.75 19.48 -1.71
C PRO A 84 -0.70 19.65 -0.19
N LYS A 85 -1.79 20.10 0.43
CA LYS A 85 -1.92 19.98 1.87
C LYS A 85 -1.75 18.50 2.16
N GLN A 86 -0.61 18.13 2.74
CA GLN A 86 -0.50 16.82 3.36
C GLN A 86 -1.63 16.79 4.38
N ASP A 87 -2.55 15.85 4.19
CA ASP A 87 -3.52 15.54 5.22
C ASP A 87 -2.72 15.28 6.48
N SER A 88 -2.78 16.21 7.41
CA SER A 88 -2.01 16.17 8.66
C SER A 88 -2.58 15.17 9.68
N GLY A 89 -3.45 14.27 9.22
CA GLY A 89 -3.84 13.09 9.97
C GLY A 89 -2.70 12.07 10.00
N PRO A 90 -2.56 11.30 11.07
CA PRO A 90 -1.56 10.24 11.13
C PRO A 90 -1.79 9.28 9.96
N LYS A 91 -0.87 9.25 9.01
CA LYS A 91 -0.91 8.29 7.90
C LYS A 91 -0.93 6.88 8.50
N ARG A 92 -1.89 6.07 8.06
CA ARG A 92 -1.97 4.67 8.46
C ARG A 92 -1.25 3.79 7.44
N SER A 93 -0.66 2.70 7.92
CA SER A 93 -0.14 1.62 7.09
C SER A 93 -1.29 0.80 6.48
N ASN A 94 -0.98 -0.14 5.60
CA ASN A 94 -1.98 -1.02 5.00
C ASN A 94 -2.65 -1.95 6.04
N SER A 95 -1.98 -2.23 7.15
CA SER A 95 -2.52 -2.95 8.30
C SER A 95 -3.39 -2.07 9.22
N GLY A 96 -3.46 -0.77 8.96
CA GLY A 96 -4.21 0.20 9.76
C GLY A 96 -3.43 0.84 10.92
N SER A 97 -2.20 0.40 11.16
CA SER A 97 -1.30 0.94 12.19
C SER A 97 -0.79 2.35 11.83
N ARG A 98 -0.21 3.04 12.81
CA ARG A 98 0.42 4.35 12.55
C ARG A 98 1.65 4.17 11.66
N LYS A 99 1.63 4.84 10.49
CA LYS A 99 2.77 4.78 9.57
C LYS A 99 3.96 5.56 10.14
N VAL A 100 5.11 4.89 10.26
CA VAL A 100 6.38 5.51 10.61
C VAL A 100 7.08 5.95 9.32
N GLU A 101 7.40 7.24 9.20
CA GLU A 101 8.14 7.78 8.06
C GLU A 101 9.65 7.64 8.29
N ASN A 102 10.41 7.51 7.21
CA ASN A 102 11.88 7.38 7.24
C ASN A 102 12.40 6.19 8.05
N VAL A 103 11.78 5.03 7.88
CA VAL A 103 12.26 3.79 8.49
C VAL A 103 13.68 3.51 8.01
N ARG A 104 14.66 3.61 8.90
CA ARG A 104 16.02 3.16 8.60
C ARG A 104 16.05 1.64 8.54
N ALA A 105 16.87 1.09 7.66
CA ALA A 105 17.10 -0.35 7.64
C ALA A 105 17.61 -0.79 9.03
N LYS A 106 16.86 -1.65 9.70
CA LYS A 106 17.27 -2.29 10.94
C LYS A 106 17.92 -3.64 10.61
N VAL A 107 18.80 -4.08 11.48
CA VAL A 107 19.24 -5.48 11.47
C VAL A 107 17.99 -6.33 11.74
N ALA A 108 17.80 -7.40 10.94
CA ALA A 108 16.67 -8.29 11.13
C ALA A 108 16.64 -8.83 12.57
N MET A 109 15.47 -8.79 13.19
CA MET A 109 15.24 -9.40 14.49
C MET A 109 15.47 -10.91 14.40
N PRO A 110 15.89 -11.59 15.48
CA PRO A 110 16.00 -13.04 15.49
C PRO A 110 14.66 -13.76 15.27
N SER A 111 13.56 -13.16 15.73
CA SER A 111 12.22 -13.71 15.56
C SER A 111 11.72 -13.64 14.10
N ARG A 112 10.88 -14.59 13.70
CA ARG A 112 10.37 -14.74 12.34
C ARG A 112 8.85 -14.97 12.34
N ILE A 113 8.22 -14.65 11.23
CA ILE A 113 6.90 -15.16 10.89
C ILE A 113 7.07 -16.13 9.73
N TRP A 114 6.61 -17.35 9.90
CA TRP A 114 6.55 -18.36 8.86
C TRP A 114 5.13 -18.50 8.35
N VAL A 115 4.99 -18.62 7.07
CA VAL A 115 3.70 -18.85 6.41
C VAL A 115 3.77 -20.10 5.56
N GLU A 116 2.63 -20.73 5.32
CA GLU A 116 2.59 -22.03 4.65
C GLU A 116 3.03 -21.94 3.19
N GLY A 117 2.56 -20.93 2.46
CA GLY A 117 2.80 -20.78 1.04
C GLY A 117 3.28 -19.40 0.61
N ILE A 118 3.67 -19.32 -0.65
CA ILE A 118 4.19 -18.08 -1.27
C ILE A 118 3.11 -16.99 -1.39
N HIS A 119 1.85 -17.37 -1.60
CA HIS A 119 0.74 -16.42 -1.69
C HIS A 119 0.43 -15.80 -0.32
N ASP A 120 0.57 -16.60 0.75
CA ASP A 120 0.44 -16.14 2.13
C ASP A 120 1.50 -15.09 2.43
N ALA A 121 2.75 -15.39 2.11
CA ALA A 121 3.86 -14.44 2.27
C ALA A 121 3.57 -13.12 1.53
N ALA A 122 3.09 -13.20 0.30
CA ALA A 122 2.81 -12.02 -0.52
C ALA A 122 1.66 -11.16 0.05
N ILE A 123 0.59 -11.76 0.57
CA ILE A 123 -0.51 -11.02 1.21
C ILE A 123 -0.06 -10.40 2.54
N VAL A 124 0.62 -11.16 3.39
CA VAL A 124 1.13 -10.67 4.67
C VAL A 124 2.10 -9.50 4.44
N GLU A 125 3.04 -9.62 3.52
CA GLU A 125 3.97 -8.55 3.16
C GLU A 125 3.25 -7.32 2.57
N LYS A 126 2.23 -7.51 1.76
CA LYS A 126 1.49 -6.41 1.15
C LYS A 126 0.75 -5.57 2.18
N VAL A 127 0.16 -6.19 3.18
CA VAL A 127 -0.69 -5.53 4.18
C VAL A 127 0.12 -5.08 5.40
N TRP A 128 0.94 -5.96 5.96
CA TRP A 128 1.72 -5.71 7.18
C TRP A 128 3.19 -5.39 6.95
N GLY A 129 3.69 -5.47 5.72
CA GLY A 129 5.10 -5.33 5.41
C GLY A 129 5.74 -4.03 5.90
N HIS A 130 4.97 -2.93 5.99
CA HIS A 130 5.48 -1.69 6.59
C HIS A 130 5.77 -1.89 8.08
N ASP A 131 4.81 -2.44 8.83
CA ASP A 131 4.94 -2.61 10.29
C ASP A 131 6.00 -3.66 10.62
N LEU A 132 6.05 -4.76 9.86
CA LEU A 132 7.09 -5.79 10.00
C LEU A 132 8.50 -5.22 9.76
N ARG A 133 8.67 -4.32 8.79
CA ARG A 133 9.97 -3.65 8.56
C ARG A 133 10.33 -2.67 9.68
N VAL A 134 9.34 -1.98 10.26
CA VAL A 134 9.56 -1.11 11.43
C VAL A 134 10.08 -1.93 12.60
N GLU A 135 9.49 -3.09 12.83
CA GLU A 135 9.87 -4.02 13.90
C GLU A 135 11.10 -4.87 13.55
N GLY A 136 11.49 -4.93 12.28
CA GLY A 136 12.63 -5.76 11.82
C GLY A 136 12.29 -7.25 11.70
N VAL A 137 10.99 -7.61 11.65
CA VAL A 137 10.53 -8.99 11.50
C VAL A 137 10.55 -9.41 10.04
N VAL A 138 11.07 -10.60 9.76
CA VAL A 138 11.12 -11.20 8.42
C VAL A 138 10.03 -12.27 8.29
N VAL A 139 9.35 -12.26 7.14
CA VAL A 139 8.39 -13.29 6.74
C VAL A 139 9.09 -14.28 5.81
N GLU A 140 8.96 -15.56 6.11
CA GLU A 140 9.51 -16.67 5.31
C GLU A 140 8.41 -17.69 5.05
N TYR A 141 8.45 -18.40 3.91
CA TYR A 141 7.49 -19.47 3.65
C TYR A 141 8.11 -20.85 3.87
N LEU A 142 7.25 -21.79 4.33
CA LEU A 142 7.67 -23.11 4.78
C LEU A 142 7.66 -24.19 3.68
N GLU A 143 7.03 -23.90 2.54
CA GLU A 143 6.74 -24.92 1.52
C GLU A 143 5.84 -26.07 2.08
N GLY A 144 4.91 -25.72 2.94
CA GLY A 144 3.94 -26.61 3.60
C GLY A 144 4.28 -26.89 5.07
N LEU A 145 3.22 -27.12 5.87
CA LEU A 145 3.34 -27.38 7.31
C LEU A 145 4.04 -28.70 7.65
N ASP A 146 4.11 -29.64 6.74
CA ASP A 146 4.83 -30.90 6.95
C ASP A 146 6.33 -30.68 7.24
N ASN A 147 6.87 -29.53 6.81
CA ASN A 147 8.26 -29.14 7.06
C ASN A 147 8.46 -28.42 8.41
N LEU A 148 7.39 -28.11 9.13
CA LEU A 148 7.44 -27.25 10.32
C LEU A 148 8.40 -27.79 11.38
N GLN A 149 8.31 -29.07 11.75
CA GLN A 149 9.16 -29.64 12.80
C GLN A 149 10.64 -29.59 12.44
N ALA A 150 11.00 -29.96 11.21
CA ALA A 150 12.39 -29.91 10.75
C ALA A 150 12.94 -28.47 10.77
N ARG A 151 12.14 -27.50 10.37
CA ARG A 151 12.50 -26.08 10.41
C ARG A 151 12.65 -25.55 11.84
N LEU A 152 11.79 -26.00 12.77
CA LEU A 152 11.90 -25.65 14.19
C LEU A 152 13.17 -26.24 14.81
N ASP A 153 13.50 -27.48 14.48
CA ASP A 153 14.72 -28.17 14.97
C ASP A 153 16.00 -27.47 14.47
N GLU A 154 15.98 -26.96 13.24
CA GLU A 154 17.08 -26.15 12.68
C GLU A 154 17.15 -24.76 13.31
N PHE A 155 16.00 -24.08 13.43
CA PHE A 155 15.93 -22.71 13.91
C PHE A 155 16.21 -22.59 15.41
N GLN A 156 15.82 -23.57 16.23
CA GLN A 156 15.96 -23.56 17.68
C GLN A 156 15.29 -22.35 18.35
N PRO A 157 13.94 -22.27 18.36
CA PRO A 157 13.22 -21.18 19.01
C PRO A 157 13.58 -21.07 20.51
N GLY A 158 13.59 -19.84 21.01
CA GLY A 158 13.93 -19.55 22.41
C GLY A 158 13.50 -18.14 22.81
N PRO A 159 13.79 -17.70 24.04
CA PRO A 159 13.55 -16.36 24.50
C PRO A 159 14.20 -15.34 23.56
N GLY A 160 13.44 -14.36 23.05
CA GLY A 160 13.93 -13.36 22.11
C GLY A 160 14.19 -13.87 20.68
N ARG A 161 13.91 -15.16 20.41
CA ARG A 161 14.00 -15.78 19.09
C ARG A 161 12.76 -16.62 18.81
N ARG A 162 11.62 -15.91 18.73
CA ARG A 162 10.30 -16.51 18.61
C ARG A 162 9.91 -16.77 17.16
N ILE A 163 9.03 -17.74 16.97
CA ILE A 163 8.44 -18.05 15.69
C ILE A 163 6.92 -17.89 15.77
N GLY A 164 6.37 -17.07 14.87
CA GLY A 164 4.94 -17.07 14.55
C GLY A 164 4.70 -17.90 13.29
N VAL A 165 3.70 -18.76 13.27
CA VAL A 165 3.34 -19.58 12.11
C VAL A 165 1.92 -19.29 11.71
N LEU A 166 1.71 -18.89 10.46
CA LEU A 166 0.38 -18.77 9.85
C LEU A 166 0.10 -20.04 9.03
N ALA A 167 -0.95 -20.76 9.41
CA ALA A 167 -1.35 -22.00 8.78
C ALA A 167 -2.66 -21.83 8.00
N ASP A 168 -2.73 -22.41 6.81
CA ASP A 168 -3.98 -22.55 6.07
C ASP A 168 -4.87 -23.61 6.72
N HIS A 169 -6.17 -23.49 6.55
CA HIS A 169 -7.17 -24.49 6.96
C HIS A 169 -6.97 -25.06 8.37
N LEU A 170 -6.59 -24.21 9.33
CA LEU A 170 -6.39 -24.61 10.70
C LEU A 170 -7.73 -24.80 11.41
N ILE A 171 -8.29 -26.01 11.30
CA ILE A 171 -9.55 -26.44 11.91
C ILE A 171 -9.25 -27.53 12.92
N GLU A 172 -9.89 -27.45 14.09
CA GLU A 172 -9.71 -28.45 15.14
C GLU A 172 -10.04 -29.87 14.64
N GLY A 173 -9.16 -30.82 14.95
CA GLY A 173 -9.31 -32.22 14.52
C GLY A 173 -8.66 -32.56 13.18
N THR A 174 -8.17 -31.59 12.41
CA THR A 174 -7.46 -31.82 11.14
C THR A 174 -6.02 -32.31 11.37
N LYS A 175 -5.36 -32.77 10.29
CA LYS A 175 -3.93 -33.12 10.31
C LYS A 175 -3.08 -31.93 10.75
N GLU A 176 -3.37 -30.76 10.22
CA GLU A 176 -2.71 -29.50 10.49
C GLU A 176 -2.78 -29.15 11.97
N SER A 177 -3.96 -29.27 12.60
CA SER A 177 -4.13 -29.00 14.03
C SER A 177 -3.32 -29.96 14.93
N ARG A 178 -3.03 -31.18 14.46
CA ARG A 178 -2.19 -32.13 15.20
C ARG A 178 -0.71 -31.80 15.09
N LEU A 179 -0.25 -31.36 13.90
CA LEU A 179 1.14 -30.94 13.67
C LEU A 179 1.55 -29.78 14.57
N VAL A 180 0.59 -28.90 14.91
CA VAL A 180 0.88 -27.66 15.66
C VAL A 180 0.68 -27.78 17.19
N ARG A 181 0.25 -28.92 17.72
CA ARG A 181 -0.04 -29.07 19.17
C ARG A 181 1.18 -29.01 20.06
N ASN A 182 2.35 -29.42 19.59
CA ASN A 182 3.56 -29.62 20.40
C ASN A 182 4.75 -28.77 19.95
N VAL A 183 4.51 -27.53 19.58
CA VAL A 183 5.56 -26.65 19.00
C VAL A 183 6.40 -25.87 20.03
N GLY A 184 6.19 -26.08 21.32
CA GLY A 184 6.94 -25.37 22.37
C GLY A 184 6.40 -23.95 22.67
N GLU A 185 6.88 -23.36 23.78
CA GLU A 185 6.38 -22.08 24.27
C GLU A 185 6.81 -20.86 23.43
N HIS A 186 7.89 -20.98 22.69
CA HIS A 186 8.45 -19.91 21.86
C HIS A 186 7.93 -19.94 20.41
N VAL A 187 6.92 -20.74 20.12
CA VAL A 187 6.29 -20.87 18.81
C VAL A 187 4.78 -20.70 18.95
N LEU A 188 4.21 -19.69 18.33
CA LEU A 188 2.76 -19.49 18.23
C LEU A 188 2.29 -19.87 16.83
N VAL A 189 1.33 -20.77 16.75
CA VAL A 189 0.65 -21.09 15.48
C VAL A 189 -0.76 -20.51 15.50
N THR A 190 -1.07 -19.74 14.50
CA THR A 190 -2.42 -19.24 14.22
C THR A 190 -2.82 -19.63 12.81
N GLY A 191 -4.07 -19.48 12.48
CA GLY A 191 -4.53 -19.79 11.13
C GLY A 191 -5.93 -19.29 10.87
N HIS A 192 -6.43 -19.60 9.70
CA HIS A 192 -7.76 -19.29 9.22
C HIS A 192 -8.46 -20.57 8.72
N PRO A 193 -9.79 -20.56 8.62
CA PRO A 193 -10.56 -21.76 8.25
C PRO A 193 -10.57 -22.06 6.74
N TYR A 194 -9.99 -21.21 5.92
CA TYR A 194 -10.02 -21.33 4.46
C TYR A 194 -8.98 -22.35 3.98
N ILE A 195 -9.31 -23.04 2.87
CA ILE A 195 -8.42 -24.01 2.22
C ILE A 195 -7.17 -23.30 1.66
N ASP A 196 -7.34 -22.05 1.24
CA ASP A 196 -6.24 -21.23 0.70
C ASP A 196 -6.51 -19.75 1.05
N ILE A 197 -5.47 -18.98 1.23
CA ILE A 197 -5.54 -17.56 1.62
C ILE A 197 -6.33 -16.68 0.64
N TRP A 198 -6.50 -17.11 -0.62
CA TRP A 198 -7.35 -16.40 -1.57
C TRP A 198 -8.76 -16.20 -1.02
N ALA A 199 -9.31 -17.23 -0.38
CA ALA A 199 -10.66 -17.19 0.15
C ALA A 199 -10.82 -16.26 1.37
N ALA A 200 -9.71 -15.80 1.96
CA ALA A 200 -9.73 -14.78 2.99
C ALA A 200 -9.86 -13.35 2.42
N VAL A 201 -9.77 -13.17 1.10
CA VAL A 201 -10.05 -11.89 0.45
C VAL A 201 -11.55 -11.73 0.27
N LYS A 202 -12.10 -10.60 0.67
CA LYS A 202 -13.53 -10.34 0.60
C LYS A 202 -14.06 -10.42 -0.85
N PRO A 203 -15.13 -11.20 -1.12
CA PRO A 203 -15.65 -11.40 -2.47
C PRO A 203 -16.00 -10.12 -3.23
N GLU A 204 -16.53 -9.10 -2.51
CA GLU A 204 -16.89 -7.82 -3.12
C GLU A 204 -15.72 -7.09 -3.74
N LYS A 205 -14.50 -7.33 -3.25
CA LYS A 205 -13.28 -6.73 -3.82
C LYS A 205 -12.91 -7.31 -5.18
N LEU A 206 -13.31 -8.54 -5.41
CA LEU A 206 -13.14 -9.26 -6.67
C LEU A 206 -14.37 -9.14 -7.59
N ARG A 207 -15.43 -8.45 -7.13
CA ARG A 207 -16.72 -8.33 -7.82
C ARG A 207 -17.35 -9.70 -8.10
N ILE A 208 -17.21 -10.62 -7.17
CA ILE A 208 -17.85 -11.93 -7.19
C ILE A 208 -18.90 -12.01 -6.08
N PRO A 209 -19.99 -12.76 -6.24
CA PRO A 209 -21.03 -12.85 -5.23
C PRO A 209 -20.56 -13.61 -3.98
N ALA A 210 -19.75 -14.63 -4.17
CA ALA A 210 -19.13 -15.45 -3.13
C ALA A 210 -17.97 -16.25 -3.72
N TRP A 211 -17.10 -16.77 -2.86
CA TRP A 211 -16.13 -17.78 -3.27
C TRP A 211 -16.86 -19.09 -3.63
N PRO A 212 -16.53 -19.70 -4.78
CA PRO A 212 -17.19 -20.94 -5.18
C PRO A 212 -16.80 -22.11 -4.29
N ASP A 213 -17.75 -23.02 -4.05
CA ASP A 213 -17.46 -24.32 -3.48
C ASP A 213 -16.74 -25.20 -4.50
N VAL A 214 -15.62 -25.78 -4.08
CA VAL A 214 -14.84 -26.72 -4.88
C VAL A 214 -14.89 -28.09 -4.20
N PRO A 215 -15.35 -29.15 -4.89
CA PRO A 215 -15.46 -30.47 -4.31
C PRO A 215 -14.09 -31.02 -3.85
N TYR A 216 -14.14 -31.84 -2.80
CA TYR A 216 -12.95 -32.53 -2.34
C TYR A 216 -12.35 -33.41 -3.46
N GLY A 217 -11.05 -33.37 -3.61
CA GLY A 217 -10.31 -34.09 -4.66
C GLY A 217 -10.09 -33.30 -5.95
N GLU A 218 -10.76 -32.16 -6.13
CA GLU A 218 -10.42 -31.18 -7.18
C GLU A 218 -9.39 -30.18 -6.65
N ASP A 219 -8.40 -29.82 -7.48
CA ASP A 219 -7.48 -28.72 -7.12
C ASP A 219 -8.24 -27.43 -6.90
N TRP A 220 -8.15 -26.86 -5.71
CA TRP A 220 -9.00 -25.76 -5.28
C TRP A 220 -8.85 -24.53 -6.17
N LYS A 221 -7.61 -24.12 -6.46
CA LYS A 221 -7.33 -22.91 -7.28
C LYS A 221 -7.84 -23.07 -8.70
N THR A 222 -7.60 -24.22 -9.29
CA THR A 222 -8.11 -24.56 -10.64
C THR A 222 -9.63 -24.60 -10.65
N GLY A 223 -10.24 -25.21 -9.63
CA GLY A 223 -11.70 -25.30 -9.47
C GLY A 223 -12.37 -23.96 -9.32
N VAL A 224 -11.79 -23.06 -8.53
CA VAL A 224 -12.24 -21.68 -8.38
C VAL A 224 -12.16 -20.92 -9.71
N CYS A 225 -11.01 -20.95 -10.37
CA CYS A 225 -10.82 -20.26 -11.64
C CYS A 225 -11.84 -20.72 -12.69
N LYS A 226 -12.06 -22.03 -12.80
CA LYS A 226 -13.07 -22.59 -13.71
C LYS A 226 -14.47 -22.06 -13.46
N ARG A 227 -14.90 -21.99 -12.18
CA ARG A 227 -16.25 -21.54 -11.80
C ARG A 227 -16.44 -20.04 -11.94
N LEU A 228 -15.37 -19.26 -11.77
CA LEU A 228 -15.39 -17.81 -11.92
C LEU A 228 -15.09 -17.32 -13.37
N GLY A 229 -14.80 -18.27 -14.29
CA GLY A 229 -14.42 -17.91 -15.66
C GLY A 229 -13.06 -17.20 -15.77
N TRP A 230 -12.18 -17.46 -14.80
CA TRP A 230 -10.80 -16.99 -14.85
C TRP A 230 -9.93 -17.96 -15.66
N SER A 231 -8.92 -17.45 -16.35
CA SER A 231 -8.17 -18.26 -17.33
C SER A 231 -7.44 -19.45 -16.70
N ASP A 232 -6.75 -19.20 -15.58
CA ASP A 232 -5.94 -20.19 -14.87
C ASP A 232 -5.58 -19.67 -13.45
N PRO A 233 -4.95 -20.49 -12.59
CA PRO A 233 -4.52 -20.05 -11.26
C PRO A 233 -3.57 -18.87 -11.23
N LYS A 234 -2.79 -18.65 -12.28
CA LYS A 234 -1.89 -17.48 -12.37
C LYS A 234 -2.68 -16.19 -12.61
N ASP A 235 -3.69 -16.23 -13.48
CA ASP A 235 -4.63 -15.12 -13.67
C ASP A 235 -5.45 -14.88 -12.39
N GLY A 236 -5.92 -15.94 -11.75
CA GLY A 236 -6.63 -15.89 -10.48
C GLY A 236 -5.81 -15.19 -9.40
N TRP A 237 -4.56 -15.60 -9.22
CA TRP A 237 -3.66 -14.97 -8.27
C TRP A 237 -3.45 -13.48 -8.54
N ARG A 238 -3.23 -13.09 -9.78
CA ARG A 238 -3.06 -11.69 -10.15
C ARG A 238 -4.28 -10.85 -9.77
N ARG A 239 -5.49 -11.38 -9.98
CA ARG A 239 -6.75 -10.72 -9.58
C ARG A 239 -6.87 -10.59 -8.08
N VAL A 240 -6.66 -11.67 -7.35
CA VAL A 240 -6.72 -11.72 -5.88
C VAL A 240 -5.71 -10.74 -5.27
N TYR A 241 -4.45 -10.82 -5.70
CA TYR A 241 -3.40 -9.97 -5.18
C TYR A 241 -3.67 -8.48 -5.47
N SER A 242 -4.17 -8.15 -6.67
CA SER A 242 -4.50 -6.78 -7.04
C SER A 242 -5.69 -6.22 -6.26
N ALA A 243 -6.63 -7.07 -5.83
CA ALA A 243 -7.82 -6.66 -5.09
C ALA A 243 -7.52 -6.27 -3.63
N VAL A 244 -6.39 -6.71 -3.08
CA VAL A 244 -5.99 -6.40 -1.70
C VAL A 244 -5.16 -5.13 -1.68
N GLU A 245 -5.64 -4.08 -1.02
CA GLU A 245 -4.90 -2.84 -0.80
C GLU A 245 -4.58 -2.64 0.68
N THR A 246 -5.53 -2.95 1.55
CA THR A 246 -5.42 -2.77 3.00
C THR A 246 -6.01 -3.98 3.74
N PHE A 247 -5.81 -4.03 5.06
CA PHE A 247 -6.43 -5.04 5.93
C PHE A 247 -7.97 -5.11 5.79
N ARG A 248 -8.63 -4.01 5.42
CA ARG A 248 -10.10 -3.96 5.25
C ARG A 248 -10.63 -4.84 4.12
N ASP A 249 -9.75 -5.25 3.22
CA ASP A 249 -10.06 -6.09 2.07
C ASP A 249 -10.01 -7.59 2.42
N LEU A 250 -9.57 -7.88 3.65
CA LEU A 250 -9.39 -9.22 4.18
C LEU A 250 -10.47 -9.58 5.21
N ASP A 251 -10.69 -10.86 5.38
CA ASP A 251 -11.56 -11.40 6.41
C ASP A 251 -10.95 -11.21 7.82
N SER A 252 -11.81 -10.99 8.81
CA SER A 252 -11.39 -10.72 10.17
C SER A 252 -10.64 -11.87 10.84
N THR A 253 -10.90 -13.12 10.44
CA THR A 253 -10.18 -14.29 10.99
C THR A 253 -8.71 -14.29 10.57
N LEU A 254 -8.42 -13.96 9.32
CA LEU A 254 -7.04 -13.79 8.84
C LEU A 254 -6.37 -12.59 9.52
N ILE A 255 -7.06 -11.45 9.61
CA ILE A 255 -6.53 -10.26 10.27
C ILE A 255 -6.12 -10.60 11.71
N GLY A 256 -7.03 -11.16 12.50
CA GLY A 256 -6.76 -11.54 13.88
C GLY A 256 -5.64 -12.58 14.02
N ALA A 257 -5.55 -13.52 13.09
CA ALA A 257 -4.47 -14.51 13.07
C ALA A 257 -3.10 -13.85 12.88
N VAL A 258 -2.97 -12.94 11.91
CA VAL A 258 -1.69 -12.26 11.63
C VAL A 258 -1.31 -11.27 12.74
N GLU A 259 -2.27 -10.47 13.24
CA GLU A 259 -2.02 -9.52 14.33
C GLU A 259 -1.49 -10.23 15.59
N ARG A 260 -2.06 -11.37 15.98
CA ARG A 260 -1.55 -12.17 17.10
C ARG A 260 -0.13 -12.66 16.88
N LEU A 261 0.23 -13.05 15.64
CA LEU A 261 1.61 -13.43 15.32
C LEU A 261 2.57 -12.26 15.43
N VAL A 262 2.18 -11.09 14.92
CA VAL A 262 3.00 -9.87 15.02
C VAL A 262 3.23 -9.52 16.48
N ASP A 263 2.17 -9.49 17.30
CA ASP A 263 2.28 -9.20 18.73
C ASP A 263 3.20 -10.21 19.44
N PHE A 264 3.05 -11.49 19.16
CA PHE A 264 3.87 -12.55 19.78
C PHE A 264 5.35 -12.42 19.45
N VAL A 265 5.72 -12.15 18.20
CA VAL A 265 7.13 -12.09 17.80
C VAL A 265 7.81 -10.76 18.13
N THR A 266 7.02 -9.69 18.32
CA THR A 266 7.54 -8.34 18.61
C THR A 266 7.54 -8.01 20.11
N ASN A 267 6.66 -8.61 20.89
CA ASN A 267 6.56 -8.38 22.32
C ASN A 267 6.98 -9.63 23.12
N PRO A 268 8.22 -9.69 23.63
CA PRO A 268 8.73 -10.84 24.35
C PRO A 268 8.04 -11.11 25.70
N GLU A 269 7.30 -10.15 26.23
CA GLU A 269 6.57 -10.29 27.51
C GLU A 269 5.24 -11.02 27.36
N LEU A 270 4.67 -11.05 26.14
CA LEU A 270 3.42 -11.77 25.88
C LEU A 270 3.66 -13.28 25.83
N SER A 271 2.83 -14.04 26.53
CA SER A 271 2.74 -15.49 26.41
C SER A 271 1.72 -15.87 25.32
N LYS A 272 1.62 -17.16 24.99
CA LYS A 272 0.59 -17.66 24.07
C LYS A 272 -0.82 -17.54 24.65
N GLU A 273 -0.91 -17.62 25.96
CA GLU A 273 -2.16 -17.56 26.72
C GLU A 273 -2.74 -16.13 26.76
N ASP A 274 -1.90 -15.12 26.51
CA ASP A 274 -2.31 -13.71 26.48
C ASP A 274 -2.89 -13.30 25.11
N LEU A 275 -2.78 -14.15 24.11
CA LEU A 275 -3.13 -13.90 22.70
C LEU A 275 -4.26 -14.84 22.23
#